data_615f28ebb075c7410032e9a044ab0873
#
_entry.id   615f28ebb075c7410032e9a044ab0873
#
_cell.length_a   1.000
_cell.length_b   1.000
_cell.length_c   1.000
_cell.angle_alpha   90.00
_cell.angle_beta   90.00
_cell.angle_gamma   90.00
#
_symmetry.space_group_name_H-M   'P 1'
#
loop_
_entity.id
_entity.type
_entity.pdbx_description
1 polymer ?
#
loop_
_entity_poly.entity_id
_entity_poly.type
_entity_poly.pdbx_seq_one_letter_code
_entity_poly.pdbx_strand_id
1 'polypeptide(L)'
;MTATSGSDRRIPRDRDDDYTTHAAAQRRAFAAEQTGVGLEHVAAHSFDPALARGNVENFIGVAQVPIGLAGPLLVDGEHAQGEFYVPMATAEGTLVASYNRGMKLLREAGGVRTTILDDRMQRAPAFVFDSAREARDFGRWLGERFDEIKRAAESTTSSGVLLDVEQYSASRILFTRFNFTTGDAGGQNLTGKATAAACAWITSNYDGIVNFFLESNFATDKKSSQVNMLHTRGKRVVAEATLSSELIERHMHASSDKLFRARQVSQLGGMMSGVNNNGAHSANGITAVFIATGQDAANVAESSAAYVFAELLPGGDYYYSITIPSLIVATYGGGTGLATQRESLELLGCYGKGKVRKLAEIVAATVLCGELSLGSAIVAEEWVKAHDLFGRNRP
;
A
#
# COMPACT_ATOMS: atom_id res chain seq x y z
N MET A 1 28.99 25.43 -39.96
CA MET A 1 28.12 24.72 -39.00
C MET A 1 27.66 23.46 -39.70
N THR A 2 28.37 22.36 -39.50
CA THR A 2 28.08 21.06 -40.09
C THR A 2 26.95 20.43 -39.22
N ALA A 3 25.80 20.17 -39.86
CA ALA A 3 24.71 19.43 -39.26
C ALA A 3 25.23 18.02 -38.90
N THR A 4 25.37 17.75 -37.59
CA THR A 4 25.59 16.41 -37.08
C THR A 4 24.37 15.56 -37.44
N SER A 5 24.62 14.47 -38.20
CA SER A 5 23.66 13.43 -38.53
C SER A 5 22.83 13.07 -37.31
N GLY A 6 21.49 13.06 -37.44
CA GLY A 6 20.59 12.73 -36.35
C GLY A 6 20.92 11.38 -35.73
N SER A 7 21.60 11.38 -34.60
CA SER A 7 21.75 10.19 -33.80
C SER A 7 20.34 9.67 -33.45
N ASP A 8 20.11 8.39 -33.64
CA ASP A 8 18.86 7.77 -33.23
C ASP A 8 18.66 8.03 -31.73
N ARG A 9 17.69 8.91 -31.38
CA ARG A 9 17.40 9.31 -29.98
C ARG A 9 16.59 8.28 -29.21
N ARG A 10 16.40 7.09 -29.78
CA ARG A 10 15.69 6.00 -29.11
C ARG A 10 16.60 5.30 -28.11
N ILE A 11 16.02 4.97 -26.95
CA ILE A 11 16.71 4.19 -25.92
C ILE A 11 17.13 2.84 -26.52
N PRO A 12 18.41 2.42 -26.40
CA PRO A 12 18.88 1.15 -26.92
C PRO A 12 18.11 -0.04 -26.34
N ARG A 13 17.74 -0.99 -27.21
CA ARG A 13 17.09 -2.24 -26.82
C ARG A 13 17.79 -3.41 -27.49
N ASP A 14 17.98 -4.46 -26.72
CA ASP A 14 18.41 -5.76 -27.24
C ASP A 14 17.16 -6.62 -27.49
N ARG A 15 17.06 -7.19 -28.69
CA ARG A 15 15.91 -8.00 -29.11
C ARG A 15 15.95 -9.42 -28.54
N ASP A 16 17.14 -9.92 -28.27
CA ASP A 16 17.33 -11.29 -27.80
C ASP A 16 17.24 -11.34 -26.25
N ASP A 17 17.97 -10.46 -25.54
CA ASP A 17 17.87 -10.33 -24.10
C ASP A 17 18.16 -8.90 -23.61
N ASP A 18 17.09 -8.18 -23.30
CA ASP A 18 17.11 -6.79 -22.87
C ASP A 18 17.56 -6.60 -21.39
N TYR A 19 17.78 -7.69 -20.65
CA TYR A 19 18.14 -7.69 -19.23
C TYR A 19 19.56 -8.16 -18.93
N THR A 20 20.46 -8.07 -19.91
CA THR A 20 21.88 -8.34 -19.71
C THR A 20 22.60 -7.15 -19.08
N THR A 21 23.71 -7.42 -18.39
CA THR A 21 24.63 -6.36 -17.90
C THR A 21 25.10 -5.46 -19.04
N HIS A 22 25.31 -6.04 -20.24
CA HIS A 22 25.71 -5.30 -21.44
C HIS A 22 24.61 -4.33 -21.91
N ALA A 23 23.37 -4.78 -22.03
CA ALA A 23 22.25 -3.94 -22.43
C ALA A 23 22.03 -2.78 -21.43
N ALA A 24 22.14 -3.05 -20.14
CA ALA A 24 22.07 -2.01 -19.10
C ALA A 24 23.21 -0.98 -19.22
N ALA A 25 24.44 -1.44 -19.51
CA ALA A 25 25.59 -0.55 -19.71
C ALA A 25 25.44 0.31 -20.99
N GLN A 26 24.94 -0.24 -22.08
CA GLN A 26 24.64 0.51 -23.30
C GLN A 26 23.63 1.64 -23.07
N ARG A 27 22.57 1.38 -22.27
CA ARG A 27 21.58 2.41 -21.92
C ARG A 27 22.18 3.51 -21.06
N ARG A 28 23.05 3.17 -20.09
CA ARG A 28 23.76 4.18 -19.32
C ARG A 28 24.69 5.02 -20.17
N ALA A 29 25.45 4.41 -21.08
CA ALA A 29 26.30 5.13 -22.02
C ALA A 29 25.48 6.08 -22.91
N PHE A 30 24.39 5.60 -23.47
CA PHE A 30 23.44 6.42 -24.23
C PHE A 30 22.92 7.60 -23.40
N ALA A 31 22.46 7.36 -22.18
CA ALA A 31 21.96 8.43 -21.30
C ALA A 31 23.07 9.46 -20.99
N ALA A 32 24.29 9.01 -20.71
CA ALA A 32 25.44 9.88 -20.47
C ALA A 32 25.79 10.73 -21.71
N GLU A 33 25.76 10.14 -22.89
CA GLU A 33 25.97 10.86 -24.15
C GLU A 33 24.91 11.95 -24.40
N GLN A 34 23.64 11.63 -24.14
CA GLN A 34 22.53 12.56 -24.37
C GLN A 34 22.43 13.68 -23.35
N THR A 35 22.90 13.46 -22.11
CA THR A 35 22.69 14.38 -20.98
C THR A 35 23.95 14.96 -20.37
N GLY A 36 25.12 14.38 -20.67
CA GLY A 36 26.39 14.75 -20.04
C GLY A 36 26.55 14.25 -18.60
N VAL A 37 25.61 13.41 -18.09
CA VAL A 37 25.60 12.95 -16.69
C VAL A 37 26.12 11.51 -16.60
N GLY A 38 27.20 11.27 -15.84
CA GLY A 38 27.64 9.94 -15.45
C GLY A 38 26.64 9.30 -14.47
N LEU A 39 26.40 7.99 -14.62
CA LEU A 39 25.43 7.24 -13.80
C LEU A 39 26.13 6.20 -12.90
N GLU A 40 27.26 6.55 -12.30
CA GLU A 40 28.11 5.66 -11.50
C GLU A 40 27.36 5.04 -10.33
N HIS A 41 26.65 5.83 -9.54
CA HIS A 41 25.88 5.33 -8.40
C HIS A 41 24.66 4.55 -8.81
N VAL A 42 24.00 4.91 -9.91
CA VAL A 42 22.87 4.15 -10.48
C VAL A 42 23.33 2.78 -10.95
N ALA A 43 24.54 2.70 -11.50
CA ALA A 43 25.14 1.45 -12.00
C ALA A 43 25.52 0.47 -10.87
N ALA A 44 25.73 0.96 -9.66
CA ALA A 44 26.16 0.15 -8.52
C ALA A 44 24.98 -0.63 -7.93
N HIS A 45 24.83 -1.90 -8.30
CA HIS A 45 23.83 -2.83 -7.77
C HIS A 45 24.45 -4.20 -7.53
N SER A 46 23.87 -4.97 -6.59
CA SER A 46 24.41 -6.25 -6.12
C SER A 46 23.76 -7.48 -6.77
N PHE A 47 22.85 -7.30 -7.72
CA PHE A 47 22.10 -8.39 -8.33
C PHE A 47 22.22 -8.40 -9.86
N ASP A 48 21.98 -9.57 -10.47
CA ASP A 48 21.94 -9.72 -11.92
C ASP A 48 20.73 -8.95 -12.48
N PRO A 49 20.91 -8.10 -13.51
CA PRO A 49 19.80 -7.40 -14.19
C PRO A 49 18.65 -8.30 -14.61
N ALA A 50 18.89 -9.59 -14.87
CA ALA A 50 17.85 -10.57 -15.18
C ALA A 50 16.77 -10.68 -14.08
N LEU A 51 17.08 -10.38 -12.81
CA LEU A 51 16.10 -10.34 -11.72
C LEU A 51 15.09 -9.19 -11.86
N ALA A 52 15.42 -8.15 -12.63
CA ALA A 52 14.51 -7.03 -12.90
C ALA A 52 13.47 -7.33 -14.00
N ARG A 53 13.59 -8.49 -14.67
CA ARG A 53 12.65 -8.91 -15.72
C ARG A 53 11.22 -9.00 -15.16
N GLY A 54 10.30 -8.30 -15.81
CA GLY A 54 8.90 -8.22 -15.38
C GLY A 54 8.62 -7.21 -14.26
N ASN A 55 9.65 -6.50 -13.77
CA ASN A 55 9.50 -5.42 -12.77
C ASN A 55 9.78 -4.04 -13.38
N VAL A 56 10.76 -3.93 -14.29
CA VAL A 56 11.14 -2.67 -14.93
C VAL A 56 11.70 -2.92 -16.33
N GLU A 57 11.22 -2.20 -17.32
CA GLU A 57 11.74 -2.20 -18.68
C GLU A 57 12.91 -1.20 -18.80
N ASN A 58 13.75 -1.37 -19.84
CA ASN A 58 14.91 -0.52 -20.09
C ASN A 58 15.80 -0.30 -18.84
N PHE A 59 16.06 -1.37 -18.11
CA PHE A 59 16.84 -1.33 -16.87
C PHE A 59 18.21 -0.67 -17.08
N ILE A 60 18.54 0.30 -16.23
CA ILE A 60 19.84 1.01 -16.24
C ILE A 60 20.59 0.85 -14.91
N GLY A 61 19.92 0.42 -13.85
CA GLY A 61 20.46 0.30 -12.50
C GLY A 61 19.42 0.54 -11.43
N VAL A 62 19.84 0.96 -10.25
CA VAL A 62 18.97 1.09 -9.08
C VAL A 62 19.02 2.51 -8.49
N ALA A 63 17.91 2.93 -7.89
CA ALA A 63 17.89 4.04 -6.95
C ALA A 63 18.27 3.51 -5.55
N GLN A 64 19.28 4.11 -4.94
CA GLN A 64 19.72 3.73 -3.59
C GLN A 64 18.98 4.57 -2.56
N VAL A 65 18.03 3.95 -1.86
CA VAL A 65 17.30 4.57 -0.75
C VAL A 65 17.86 4.01 0.55
N PRO A 66 18.36 4.83 1.49
CA PRO A 66 18.85 4.35 2.78
C PRO A 66 17.77 3.57 3.55
N ILE A 67 18.16 2.49 4.20
CA ILE A 67 17.28 1.68 5.05
C ILE A 67 17.71 1.82 6.51
N GLY A 68 16.80 2.30 7.35
CA GLY A 68 16.92 2.26 8.80
C GLY A 68 16.18 1.05 9.37
N LEU A 69 16.56 0.64 10.59
CA LEU A 69 15.92 -0.45 11.31
C LEU A 69 15.19 0.10 12.53
N ALA A 70 13.88 -0.13 12.61
CA ALA A 70 13.06 0.19 13.76
C ALA A 70 12.66 -1.07 14.52
N GLY A 71 12.57 -0.99 15.85
CA GLY A 71 12.16 -2.13 16.69
C GLY A 71 12.89 -2.20 18.04
N PRO A 72 12.59 -3.21 18.87
CA PRO A 72 11.63 -4.27 18.58
C PRO A 72 10.17 -3.79 18.66
N LEU A 73 9.37 -4.20 17.67
CA LEU A 73 7.93 -4.05 17.64
C LEU A 73 7.29 -5.31 18.21
N LEU A 74 6.61 -5.21 19.33
CA LEU A 74 5.85 -6.34 19.90
C LEU A 74 4.42 -6.35 19.33
N VAL A 75 4.06 -7.44 18.67
CA VAL A 75 2.72 -7.66 18.09
C VAL A 75 2.05 -8.87 18.72
N ASP A 76 0.80 -8.71 19.11
CA ASP A 76 -0.13 -9.75 19.53
C ASP A 76 -1.27 -9.82 18.50
N GLY A 77 -0.99 -10.43 17.36
CA GLY A 77 -1.91 -10.55 16.23
C GLY A 77 -2.37 -11.98 16.00
N GLU A 78 -3.30 -12.13 15.07
CA GLU A 78 -3.81 -13.46 14.66
C GLU A 78 -2.79 -14.21 13.77
N HIS A 79 -1.95 -13.46 13.03
CA HIS A 79 -0.96 -14.00 12.10
C HIS A 79 0.47 -13.56 12.42
N ALA A 80 0.65 -12.45 13.16
CA ALA A 80 1.93 -11.93 13.61
C ALA A 80 1.98 -11.95 15.14
N GLN A 81 2.87 -12.75 15.71
CA GLN A 81 3.08 -12.83 17.16
C GLN A 81 4.55 -12.73 17.51
N GLY A 82 4.86 -11.95 18.56
CA GLY A 82 6.21 -11.75 19.07
C GLY A 82 6.85 -10.44 18.61
N GLU A 83 8.17 -10.38 18.66
CA GLU A 83 8.95 -9.18 18.38
C GLU A 83 9.47 -9.16 16.94
N PHE A 84 9.38 -7.99 16.30
CA PHE A 84 9.81 -7.78 14.92
C PHE A 84 10.72 -6.56 14.82
N TYR A 85 11.71 -6.63 13.93
CA TYR A 85 12.55 -5.51 13.53
C TYR A 85 12.14 -5.08 12.12
N VAL A 86 11.69 -3.83 11.98
CA VAL A 86 11.04 -3.33 10.77
C VAL A 86 12.02 -2.53 9.93
N PRO A 87 12.37 -2.99 8.71
CA PRO A 87 13.17 -2.21 7.78
C PRO A 87 12.36 -1.06 7.21
N MET A 88 12.90 0.15 7.24
CA MET A 88 12.27 1.38 6.79
C MET A 88 13.18 2.12 5.82
N ALA A 89 12.85 2.11 4.53
CA ALA A 89 13.58 2.81 3.49
C ALA A 89 13.09 4.26 3.37
N THR A 90 13.95 5.23 3.70
CA THR A 90 13.56 6.64 3.72
C THR A 90 14.76 7.56 3.53
N ALA A 91 14.49 8.76 2.98
CA ALA A 91 15.42 9.89 2.98
C ALA A 91 14.94 11.01 3.92
N GLU A 92 13.86 10.77 4.69
CA GLU A 92 13.32 11.72 5.65
C GLU A 92 14.02 11.56 7.01
N GLY A 93 14.58 12.65 7.52
CA GLY A 93 15.18 12.68 8.86
C GLY A 93 14.12 12.50 9.94
N THR A 94 14.50 11.92 11.07
CA THR A 94 13.66 11.64 12.24
C THR A 94 12.60 10.55 12.11
N LEU A 95 12.28 10.10 10.88
CA LEU A 95 11.21 9.14 10.65
C LEU A 95 11.43 7.84 11.44
N VAL A 96 12.56 7.17 11.23
CA VAL A 96 12.86 5.90 11.92
C VAL A 96 12.88 6.08 13.44
N ALA A 97 13.42 7.19 13.93
CA ALA A 97 13.45 7.50 15.37
C ALA A 97 12.05 7.69 15.94
N SER A 98 11.14 8.32 15.20
CA SER A 98 9.74 8.50 15.59
C SER A 98 9.03 7.15 15.75
N TYR A 99 9.15 6.28 14.76
CA TYR A 99 8.54 4.94 14.83
C TYR A 99 9.14 4.11 15.96
N ASN A 100 10.45 4.16 16.14
CA ASN A 100 11.17 3.48 17.22
C ASN A 100 10.69 3.90 18.62
N ARG A 101 10.45 5.20 18.81
CA ARG A 101 9.91 5.72 20.07
C ARG A 101 8.51 5.15 20.37
N GLY A 102 7.64 5.10 19.36
CA GLY A 102 6.31 4.50 19.50
C GLY A 102 6.37 3.00 19.77
N MET A 103 7.28 2.28 19.10
CA MET A 103 7.50 0.84 19.32
C MET A 103 7.96 0.55 20.75
N LYS A 104 8.88 1.36 21.30
CA LYS A 104 9.32 1.24 22.69
C LYS A 104 8.15 1.40 23.66
N LEU A 105 7.35 2.46 23.51
CA LEU A 105 6.19 2.69 24.36
C LEU A 105 5.20 1.53 24.31
N LEU A 106 4.80 1.13 23.09
CA LEU A 106 3.79 0.09 22.93
C LEU A 106 4.29 -1.30 23.37
N ARG A 107 5.58 -1.57 23.24
CA ARG A 107 6.18 -2.78 23.79
C ARG A 107 6.07 -2.84 25.33
N GLU A 108 6.34 -1.74 26.03
CA GLU A 108 6.19 -1.65 27.49
C GLU A 108 4.71 -1.70 27.91
N ALA A 109 3.79 -1.29 27.05
CA ALA A 109 2.34 -1.41 27.27
C ALA A 109 1.78 -2.83 27.02
N GLY A 110 2.62 -3.79 26.64
CA GLY A 110 2.22 -5.18 26.38
C GLY A 110 2.07 -5.55 24.90
N GLY A 111 2.41 -4.64 23.98
CA GLY A 111 2.38 -4.86 22.54
C GLY A 111 1.19 -4.22 21.84
N VAL A 112 1.16 -4.40 20.53
CA VAL A 112 0.07 -3.96 19.65
C VAL A 112 -0.80 -5.16 19.31
N ARG A 113 -2.08 -5.10 19.62
CA ARG A 113 -3.05 -6.10 19.15
C ARG A 113 -3.46 -5.77 17.74
N THR A 114 -3.51 -6.80 16.87
CA THR A 114 -3.90 -6.63 15.46
C THR A 114 -4.94 -7.65 15.03
N THR A 115 -5.89 -7.21 14.18
CA THR A 115 -6.97 -8.06 13.66
C THR A 115 -7.23 -7.72 12.20
N ILE A 116 -7.35 -8.74 11.35
CA ILE A 116 -7.73 -8.58 9.93
C ILE A 116 -9.25 -8.79 9.81
N LEU A 117 -9.96 -7.75 9.43
CA LEU A 117 -11.42 -7.77 9.32
C LEU A 117 -11.91 -8.18 7.93
N ASP A 118 -11.13 -7.92 6.87
CA ASP A 118 -11.52 -8.20 5.48
C ASP A 118 -10.28 -8.32 4.59
N ASP A 119 -10.40 -9.06 3.48
CA ASP A 119 -9.30 -9.32 2.54
C ASP A 119 -9.88 -9.54 1.13
N ARG A 120 -9.86 -8.48 0.29
CA ARG A 120 -10.39 -8.53 -1.08
C ARG A 120 -9.71 -7.54 -2.01
N MET A 121 -9.69 -7.85 -3.29
CA MET A 121 -9.15 -7.01 -4.36
C MET A 121 -10.16 -6.90 -5.50
N GLN A 122 -10.22 -5.75 -6.16
CA GLN A 122 -11.23 -5.46 -7.16
C GLN A 122 -10.67 -5.14 -8.54
N ARG A 123 -11.55 -5.39 -9.54
CA ARG A 123 -11.59 -4.73 -10.83
C ARG A 123 -13.02 -4.22 -11.06
N ALA A 124 -13.15 -3.07 -11.71
CA ALA A 124 -14.46 -2.41 -11.82
C ALA A 124 -14.82 -2.06 -13.27
N PRO A 125 -15.32 -3.01 -14.06
CA PRO A 125 -15.85 -2.70 -15.38
C PRO A 125 -17.12 -1.89 -15.30
N ALA A 126 -17.37 -1.11 -16.37
CA ALA A 126 -18.62 -0.40 -16.60
C ALA A 126 -19.26 -0.86 -17.90
N PHE A 127 -20.59 -1.05 -17.87
CA PHE A 127 -21.40 -1.45 -19.02
C PHE A 127 -22.37 -0.32 -19.38
N VAL A 128 -22.42 0.03 -20.65
CA VAL A 128 -23.22 1.12 -21.20
C VAL A 128 -24.39 0.58 -22.00
N PHE A 129 -25.57 1.15 -21.82
CA PHE A 129 -26.81 0.77 -22.46
C PHE A 129 -27.49 1.96 -23.14
N ASP A 130 -28.57 1.72 -23.90
CA ASP A 130 -29.36 2.80 -24.49
C ASP A 130 -30.25 3.51 -23.46
N SER A 131 -30.60 2.83 -22.36
CA SER A 131 -31.41 3.40 -21.30
C SER A 131 -31.02 2.93 -19.89
N ALA A 132 -31.42 3.72 -18.88
CA ALA A 132 -31.27 3.33 -17.48
C ALA A 132 -32.10 2.08 -17.11
N ARG A 133 -33.19 1.83 -17.84
CA ARG A 133 -34.00 0.64 -17.65
C ARG A 133 -33.24 -0.63 -18.06
N GLU A 134 -32.58 -0.58 -19.21
CA GLU A 134 -31.73 -1.69 -19.68
C GLU A 134 -30.55 -1.93 -18.76
N ALA A 135 -29.88 -0.89 -18.28
CA ALA A 135 -28.80 -1.00 -17.30
C ALA A 135 -29.26 -1.67 -16.00
N ARG A 136 -30.47 -1.33 -15.51
CA ARG A 136 -31.08 -1.97 -14.34
C ARG A 136 -31.39 -3.46 -14.60
N ASP A 137 -31.98 -3.76 -15.77
CA ASP A 137 -32.41 -5.12 -16.10
C ASP A 137 -31.17 -6.02 -16.31
N PHE A 138 -30.10 -5.49 -16.89
CA PHE A 138 -28.79 -6.14 -16.92
C PHE A 138 -28.25 -6.41 -15.52
N GLY A 139 -28.36 -5.48 -14.59
CA GLY A 139 -27.91 -5.67 -13.20
C GLY A 139 -28.64 -6.85 -12.50
N ARG A 140 -29.93 -7.04 -12.77
CA ARG A 140 -30.70 -8.20 -12.29
C ARG A 140 -30.17 -9.49 -12.91
N TRP A 141 -29.98 -9.51 -14.22
CA TRP A 141 -29.45 -10.65 -14.95
C TRP A 141 -28.04 -11.04 -14.45
N LEU A 142 -27.16 -10.06 -14.13
CA LEU A 142 -25.85 -10.33 -13.54
C LEU A 142 -25.98 -11.11 -12.22
N GLY A 143 -26.92 -10.70 -11.36
CA GLY A 143 -27.18 -11.40 -10.10
C GLY A 143 -27.67 -12.84 -10.30
N GLU A 144 -28.56 -13.06 -11.28
CA GLU A 144 -29.09 -14.38 -11.61
C GLU A 144 -28.04 -15.31 -12.24
N ARG A 145 -27.01 -14.76 -12.86
CA ARG A 145 -25.93 -15.49 -13.54
C ARG A 145 -24.59 -15.47 -12.81
N PHE A 146 -24.62 -15.17 -11.52
CA PHE A 146 -23.38 -15.04 -10.72
C PHE A 146 -22.51 -16.29 -10.78
N ASP A 147 -23.07 -17.49 -10.70
CA ASP A 147 -22.32 -18.73 -10.69
C ASP A 147 -21.60 -19.01 -12.02
N GLU A 148 -22.22 -18.66 -13.15
CA GLU A 148 -21.61 -18.78 -14.47
C GLU A 148 -20.49 -17.74 -14.66
N ILE A 149 -20.71 -16.51 -14.22
CA ILE A 149 -19.74 -15.42 -14.24
C ILE A 149 -18.55 -15.79 -13.36
N LYS A 150 -18.80 -16.33 -12.17
CA LYS A 150 -17.76 -16.81 -11.25
C LYS A 150 -16.91 -17.91 -11.90
N ARG A 151 -17.51 -18.91 -12.50
CA ARG A 151 -16.78 -19.97 -13.22
C ARG A 151 -15.91 -19.40 -14.35
N ALA A 152 -16.42 -18.45 -15.12
CA ALA A 152 -15.67 -17.80 -16.19
C ALA A 152 -14.46 -17.01 -15.62
N ALA A 153 -14.65 -16.23 -14.55
CA ALA A 153 -13.59 -15.49 -13.89
C ALA A 153 -12.49 -16.41 -13.34
N GLU A 154 -12.89 -17.45 -12.60
CA GLU A 154 -11.99 -18.37 -11.90
C GLU A 154 -11.24 -19.32 -12.85
N SER A 155 -11.70 -19.50 -14.09
CA SER A 155 -11.01 -20.32 -15.10
C SER A 155 -9.58 -19.83 -15.43
N THR A 156 -9.24 -18.58 -15.10
CA THR A 156 -7.96 -17.98 -15.42
C THR A 156 -6.97 -17.94 -14.26
N THR A 157 -7.36 -18.42 -13.09
CA THR A 157 -6.54 -18.34 -11.86
C THR A 157 -6.65 -19.64 -11.06
N SER A 158 -5.57 -19.97 -10.34
CA SER A 158 -5.55 -21.09 -9.40
C SER A 158 -5.73 -20.68 -7.94
N SER A 159 -5.80 -19.39 -7.65
CA SER A 159 -5.84 -18.87 -6.27
C SER A 159 -6.86 -17.76 -6.03
N GLY A 160 -7.33 -17.11 -7.10
CA GLY A 160 -8.34 -16.06 -7.00
C GLY A 160 -9.74 -16.66 -6.97
N VAL A 161 -10.53 -16.26 -5.99
CA VAL A 161 -11.94 -16.64 -5.86
C VAL A 161 -12.80 -15.39 -5.99
N LEU A 162 -13.78 -15.37 -6.92
CA LEU A 162 -14.75 -14.29 -7.02
C LEU A 162 -15.75 -14.42 -5.86
N LEU A 163 -15.80 -13.42 -5.01
CA LEU A 163 -16.66 -13.37 -3.82
C LEU A 163 -18.06 -12.86 -4.15
N ASP A 164 -18.11 -11.71 -4.80
CA ASP A 164 -19.34 -11.01 -5.18
C ASP A 164 -19.07 -10.00 -6.32
N VAL A 165 -20.15 -9.44 -6.87
CA VAL A 165 -20.13 -8.34 -7.84
C VAL A 165 -21.05 -7.24 -7.32
N GLU A 166 -20.45 -6.19 -6.76
CA GLU A 166 -21.19 -4.99 -6.36
C GLU A 166 -21.63 -4.20 -7.60
N GLN A 167 -22.80 -3.56 -7.52
CA GLN A 167 -23.42 -2.85 -8.64
C GLN A 167 -23.79 -1.42 -8.25
N TYR A 168 -23.42 -0.46 -9.10
CA TYR A 168 -23.70 0.96 -8.91
C TYR A 168 -24.17 1.57 -10.22
N SER A 169 -25.39 2.08 -10.23
CA SER A 169 -26.01 2.66 -11.43
C SER A 169 -25.91 4.17 -11.46
N ALA A 170 -25.53 4.71 -12.61
CA ALA A 170 -25.58 6.13 -12.88
C ALA A 170 -26.00 6.35 -14.35
N SER A 171 -27.10 7.11 -14.60
CA SER A 171 -27.66 7.30 -15.93
C SER A 171 -27.94 5.93 -16.60
N ARG A 172 -27.47 5.71 -17.82
CA ARG A 172 -27.57 4.47 -18.58
C ARG A 172 -26.32 3.56 -18.45
N ILE A 173 -25.58 3.71 -17.34
CA ILE A 173 -24.35 2.98 -17.10
C ILE A 173 -24.48 2.19 -15.81
N LEU A 174 -24.08 0.92 -15.86
CA LEU A 174 -23.89 0.11 -14.68
C LEU A 174 -22.39 -0.03 -14.41
N PHE A 175 -21.91 0.54 -13.33
CA PHE A 175 -20.58 0.30 -12.77
C PHE A 175 -20.66 -0.95 -11.90
N THR A 176 -19.68 -1.82 -12.05
CA THR A 176 -19.57 -3.05 -11.25
C THR A 176 -18.24 -3.13 -10.56
N ARG A 177 -18.19 -3.73 -9.36
CA ARG A 177 -16.96 -4.08 -8.68
C ARG A 177 -16.91 -5.57 -8.46
N PHE A 178 -16.04 -6.24 -9.16
CA PHE A 178 -15.77 -7.67 -9.02
C PHE A 178 -14.77 -7.87 -7.89
N ASN A 179 -15.21 -8.43 -6.77
CA ASN A 179 -14.43 -8.62 -5.57
C ASN A 179 -13.83 -10.02 -5.52
N PHE A 180 -12.49 -10.11 -5.35
CA PHE A 180 -11.77 -11.38 -5.34
C PHE A 180 -10.91 -11.53 -4.09
N THR A 181 -10.72 -12.77 -3.64
CA THR A 181 -9.55 -13.13 -2.83
C THR A 181 -8.32 -13.27 -3.75
N THR A 182 -7.13 -12.94 -3.28
CA THR A 182 -5.92 -12.98 -4.10
C THR A 182 -4.74 -13.72 -3.47
N GLY A 183 -4.91 -14.27 -2.27
CA GLY A 183 -3.83 -14.92 -1.53
C GLY A 183 -2.69 -13.96 -1.21
N ASP A 184 -1.44 -14.40 -1.43
CA ASP A 184 -0.23 -13.69 -1.04
C ASP A 184 0.26 -12.62 -2.03
N ALA A 185 -0.41 -12.48 -3.16
CA ALA A 185 -0.13 -11.43 -4.14
C ALA A 185 -0.95 -10.17 -3.86
N GLY A 186 -0.49 -9.01 -4.33
CA GLY A 186 -1.30 -7.78 -4.31
C GLY A 186 -2.59 -7.88 -5.13
N GLY A 187 -2.61 -8.77 -6.13
CA GLY A 187 -3.80 -9.24 -6.80
C GLY A 187 -4.30 -8.39 -7.97
N GLN A 188 -3.75 -7.22 -8.22
CA GLN A 188 -4.22 -6.29 -9.26
C GLN A 188 -4.23 -6.91 -10.66
N ASN A 189 -3.17 -7.62 -11.06
CA ASN A 189 -3.10 -8.28 -12.36
C ASN A 189 -3.99 -9.53 -12.44
N LEU A 190 -4.07 -10.29 -11.35
CA LEU A 190 -4.93 -11.46 -11.24
C LEU A 190 -6.40 -11.06 -11.45
N THR A 191 -6.87 -10.07 -10.68
CA THR A 191 -8.27 -9.59 -10.79
C THR A 191 -8.56 -8.99 -12.16
N GLY A 192 -7.58 -8.30 -12.78
CA GLY A 192 -7.71 -7.79 -14.14
C GLY A 192 -7.97 -8.89 -15.16
N LYS A 193 -7.17 -9.96 -15.12
CA LYS A 193 -7.30 -11.11 -16.02
C LYS A 193 -8.61 -11.90 -15.79
N ALA A 194 -8.93 -12.15 -14.52
CA ALA A 194 -10.15 -12.85 -14.15
C ALA A 194 -11.42 -12.09 -14.54
N THR A 195 -11.44 -10.79 -14.29
CA THR A 195 -12.57 -9.93 -14.69
C THR A 195 -12.69 -9.81 -16.21
N ALA A 196 -11.59 -9.78 -16.95
CA ALA A 196 -11.63 -9.78 -18.42
C ALA A 196 -12.29 -11.04 -18.97
N ALA A 197 -12.00 -12.23 -18.40
CA ALA A 197 -12.65 -13.48 -18.78
C ALA A 197 -14.16 -13.47 -18.42
N ALA A 198 -14.53 -12.96 -17.25
CA ALA A 198 -15.92 -12.77 -16.87
C ALA A 198 -16.66 -11.83 -17.84
N CYS A 199 -16.06 -10.70 -18.20
CA CYS A 199 -16.65 -9.75 -19.15
C CYS A 199 -16.80 -10.34 -20.56
N ALA A 200 -15.83 -11.16 -21.01
CA ALA A 200 -15.97 -11.88 -22.29
C ALA A 200 -17.14 -12.84 -22.28
N TRP A 201 -17.34 -13.59 -21.18
CA TRP A 201 -18.52 -14.45 -21.01
C TRP A 201 -19.81 -13.63 -20.99
N ILE A 202 -19.88 -12.53 -20.22
CA ILE A 202 -21.04 -11.65 -20.12
C ILE A 202 -21.43 -11.10 -21.50
N THR A 203 -20.49 -10.52 -22.24
CA THR A 203 -20.76 -9.94 -23.56
C THR A 203 -21.17 -10.96 -24.60
N SER A 204 -20.83 -12.24 -24.41
CA SER A 204 -21.27 -13.34 -25.28
C SER A 204 -22.64 -13.93 -24.90
N ASN A 205 -23.19 -13.60 -23.72
CA ASN A 205 -24.42 -14.21 -23.20
C ASN A 205 -25.52 -13.19 -22.85
N TYR A 206 -25.26 -11.89 -23.06
CA TYR A 206 -26.25 -10.84 -22.87
C TYR A 206 -26.23 -9.85 -24.03
N ASP A 207 -27.37 -9.73 -24.70
CA ASP A 207 -27.57 -8.78 -25.78
C ASP A 207 -27.92 -7.37 -25.24
N GLY A 208 -27.66 -6.33 -26.05
CA GLY A 208 -28.05 -4.97 -25.71
C GLY A 208 -26.96 -4.14 -24.99
N ILE A 209 -25.78 -4.71 -24.75
CA ILE A 209 -24.64 -3.91 -24.29
C ILE A 209 -24.14 -3.07 -25.45
N VAL A 210 -24.29 -1.74 -25.34
CA VAL A 210 -23.81 -0.79 -26.37
C VAL A 210 -22.29 -0.70 -26.36
N ASN A 211 -21.70 -0.67 -25.14
CA ASN A 211 -20.26 -0.65 -24.96
C ASN A 211 -19.89 -1.13 -23.55
N PHE A 212 -18.65 -1.60 -23.36
CA PHE A 212 -18.13 -1.83 -22.02
C PHE A 212 -16.67 -1.41 -21.93
N PHE A 213 -16.25 -1.09 -20.70
CA PHE A 213 -14.87 -0.75 -20.35
C PHE A 213 -14.45 -1.65 -19.21
N LEU A 214 -13.34 -2.37 -19.35
CA LEU A 214 -12.82 -3.29 -18.33
C LEU A 214 -12.42 -2.56 -17.05
N GLU A 215 -12.03 -1.28 -17.15
CA GLU A 215 -11.71 -0.41 -16.03
C GLU A 215 -12.41 0.93 -16.20
N SER A 216 -13.23 1.27 -15.21
CA SER A 216 -14.05 2.49 -15.20
C SER A 216 -13.59 3.54 -14.20
N ASN A 217 -12.42 3.34 -13.58
CA ASN A 217 -11.93 4.11 -12.44
C ASN A 217 -12.72 3.89 -11.13
N PHE A 218 -13.75 3.04 -11.14
CA PHE A 218 -14.55 2.73 -9.95
C PHE A 218 -13.91 1.66 -9.04
N ALA A 219 -12.86 0.94 -9.51
CA ALA A 219 -11.99 0.15 -8.66
C ALA A 219 -11.13 1.03 -7.74
N THR A 220 -11.00 2.32 -8.06
CA THR A 220 -10.25 3.33 -7.31
C THR A 220 -8.77 2.97 -7.12
N ASP A 221 -8.20 2.25 -8.08
CA ASP A 221 -6.83 1.79 -8.07
C ASP A 221 -5.86 2.96 -7.89
N LYS A 222 -4.97 2.84 -6.90
CA LYS A 222 -3.94 3.85 -6.56
C LYS A 222 -4.51 5.24 -6.24
N LYS A 223 -5.67 5.26 -5.58
CA LYS A 223 -6.36 6.48 -5.16
C LYS A 223 -6.94 6.35 -3.76
N SER A 224 -6.78 7.38 -2.95
CA SER A 224 -7.59 7.53 -1.75
C SER A 224 -9.03 7.87 -2.15
N SER A 225 -10.02 7.13 -1.64
CA SER A 225 -11.41 7.30 -2.03
C SER A 225 -12.37 6.93 -0.90
N GLN A 226 -13.56 7.55 -0.90
CA GLN A 226 -14.60 7.22 0.07
C GLN A 226 -15.08 5.77 -0.06
N VAL A 227 -15.13 5.22 -1.26
CA VAL A 227 -15.49 3.84 -1.50
C VAL A 227 -14.52 2.89 -0.78
N ASN A 228 -13.23 3.14 -0.85
CA ASN A 228 -12.21 2.31 -0.18
C ASN A 228 -12.20 2.47 1.34
N MET A 229 -12.74 3.56 1.87
CA MET A 229 -12.94 3.69 3.31
C MET A 229 -14.06 2.75 3.83
N LEU A 230 -15.10 2.54 3.04
CA LEU A 230 -16.25 1.69 3.37
C LEU A 230 -16.05 0.24 2.94
N HIS A 231 -15.59 0.04 1.70
CA HIS A 231 -15.38 -1.25 1.07
C HIS A 231 -13.89 -1.53 0.93
N THR A 232 -13.44 -2.67 1.41
CA THR A 232 -12.01 -3.03 1.44
C THR A 232 -11.42 -3.16 0.03
N ARG A 233 -10.20 -2.63 -0.13
CA ARG A 233 -9.31 -2.93 -1.26
C ARG A 233 -7.93 -3.33 -0.74
N GLY A 234 -7.55 -4.58 -0.86
CA GLY A 234 -6.45 -5.17 -0.10
C GLY A 234 -6.95 -5.74 1.22
N LYS A 235 -6.34 -5.38 2.33
CA LYS A 235 -6.69 -5.87 3.66
C LYS A 235 -7.21 -4.75 4.55
N ARG A 236 -8.30 -5.01 5.25
CA ARG A 236 -8.80 -4.15 6.32
C ARG A 236 -8.19 -4.64 7.63
N VAL A 237 -7.31 -3.86 8.19
CA VAL A 237 -6.58 -4.22 9.42
C VAL A 237 -6.84 -3.19 10.50
N VAL A 238 -7.11 -3.67 11.71
CA VAL A 238 -7.13 -2.85 12.93
C VAL A 238 -5.86 -3.14 13.71
N ALA A 239 -5.20 -2.09 14.19
CA ALA A 239 -4.15 -2.16 15.19
C ALA A 239 -4.56 -1.30 16.39
N GLU A 240 -4.42 -1.83 17.60
CA GLU A 240 -4.91 -1.18 18.80
C GLU A 240 -4.02 -1.45 20.03
N ALA A 241 -4.05 -0.54 20.98
CA ALA A 241 -3.42 -0.71 22.29
C ALA A 241 -4.12 0.14 23.35
N THR A 242 -4.00 -0.30 24.60
CA THR A 242 -4.35 0.49 25.78
C THR A 242 -3.06 0.85 26.52
N LEU A 243 -2.89 2.11 26.84
CA LEU A 243 -1.71 2.65 27.51
C LEU A 243 -2.09 3.25 28.84
N SER A 244 -1.33 2.95 29.89
CA SER A 244 -1.50 3.65 31.16
C SER A 244 -1.03 5.10 31.04
N SER A 245 -1.67 5.99 31.79
CA SER A 245 -1.27 7.40 31.85
C SER A 245 0.20 7.56 32.25
N GLU A 246 0.68 6.71 33.17
CA GLU A 246 2.07 6.73 33.64
C GLU A 246 3.08 6.41 32.52
N LEU A 247 2.78 5.42 31.66
CA LEU A 247 3.63 5.09 30.51
C LEU A 247 3.67 6.22 29.49
N ILE A 248 2.53 6.86 29.23
CA ILE A 248 2.45 8.01 28.31
C ILE A 248 3.29 9.17 28.85
N GLU A 249 3.15 9.53 30.12
CA GLU A 249 3.92 10.61 30.72
C GLU A 249 5.42 10.32 30.69
N ARG A 250 5.83 9.09 31.01
CA ARG A 250 7.24 8.67 31.05
C ARG A 250 7.92 8.72 29.71
N HIS A 251 7.25 8.26 28.63
CA HIS A 251 7.87 8.07 27.32
C HIS A 251 7.55 9.17 26.30
N MET A 252 6.42 9.85 26.50
CA MET A 252 5.91 10.80 25.49
C MET A 252 5.83 12.23 26.01
N HIS A 253 6.17 12.45 27.30
CA HIS A 253 6.14 13.76 27.96
C HIS A 253 4.81 14.50 27.76
N ALA A 254 3.71 13.76 27.67
CA ALA A 254 2.37 14.24 27.47
C ALA A 254 1.40 13.55 28.42
N SER A 255 0.26 14.17 28.74
CA SER A 255 -0.81 13.51 29.49
C SER A 255 -1.85 12.92 28.55
N SER A 256 -2.55 11.87 29.01
CA SER A 256 -3.65 11.23 28.26
C SER A 256 -4.73 12.24 27.88
N ASP A 257 -5.09 13.16 28.77
CA ASP A 257 -6.06 14.23 28.51
C ASP A 257 -5.64 15.15 27.37
N LYS A 258 -4.37 15.59 27.35
CA LYS A 258 -3.85 16.45 26.29
C LYS A 258 -3.84 15.71 24.95
N LEU A 259 -3.44 14.44 24.92
CA LEU A 259 -3.49 13.61 23.71
C LEU A 259 -4.91 13.45 23.20
N PHE A 260 -5.86 13.19 24.08
CA PHE A 260 -7.27 13.05 23.71
C PHE A 260 -7.85 14.36 23.15
N ARG A 261 -7.57 15.51 23.79
CA ARG A 261 -7.99 16.82 23.28
C ARG A 261 -7.36 17.14 21.90
N ALA A 262 -6.08 16.89 21.75
CA ALA A 262 -5.39 17.06 20.46
C ALA A 262 -6.03 16.18 19.38
N ARG A 263 -6.42 14.95 19.72
CA ARG A 263 -7.11 14.04 18.82
C ARG A 263 -8.47 14.59 18.38
N GLN A 264 -9.26 15.16 19.29
CA GLN A 264 -10.54 15.79 18.95
C GLN A 264 -10.36 16.96 17.98
N VAL A 265 -9.36 17.81 18.21
CA VAL A 265 -9.04 18.93 17.31
C VAL A 265 -8.62 18.43 15.92
N SER A 266 -7.74 17.41 15.89
CA SER A 266 -7.27 16.81 14.64
C SER A 266 -8.40 16.13 13.84
N GLN A 267 -9.35 15.47 14.51
CA GLN A 267 -10.52 14.89 13.86
C GLN A 267 -11.40 15.94 13.20
N LEU A 268 -11.67 17.03 13.90
CA LEU A 268 -12.45 18.14 13.35
C LEU A 268 -11.73 18.80 12.16
N GLY A 269 -10.42 19.02 12.26
CA GLY A 269 -9.59 19.53 11.18
C GLY A 269 -9.58 18.61 9.96
N GLY A 270 -9.45 17.30 10.16
CA GLY A 270 -9.54 16.30 9.10
C GLY A 270 -10.91 16.29 8.39
N MET A 271 -11.99 16.36 9.16
CA MET A 271 -13.35 16.45 8.60
C MET A 271 -13.56 17.74 7.80
N MET A 272 -13.09 18.89 8.30
CA MET A 272 -13.20 20.17 7.60
C MET A 272 -12.38 20.23 6.31
N SER A 273 -11.22 19.59 6.30
CA SER A 273 -10.35 19.54 5.11
C SER A 273 -10.74 18.44 4.10
N GLY A 274 -11.67 17.55 4.46
CA GLY A 274 -12.17 16.49 3.57
C GLY A 274 -11.15 15.37 3.31
N VAL A 275 -10.16 15.16 4.18
CA VAL A 275 -9.18 14.09 4.01
C VAL A 275 -9.76 12.72 4.39
N ASN A 276 -9.33 11.68 3.67
CA ASN A 276 -9.67 10.28 3.96
C ASN A 276 -8.68 9.61 4.94
N ASN A 277 -7.99 10.41 5.72
CA ASN A 277 -7.09 9.95 6.78
C ASN A 277 -7.11 10.97 7.90
N ASN A 278 -7.62 10.57 9.05
CA ASN A 278 -7.63 11.44 10.23
C ASN A 278 -6.40 11.22 11.14
N GLY A 279 -5.44 10.39 10.72
CA GLY A 279 -4.10 10.27 11.29
C GLY A 279 -3.12 11.31 10.70
N ALA A 280 -1.87 11.22 11.09
CA ALA A 280 -0.84 12.18 10.68
C ALA A 280 0.43 11.54 10.11
N HIS A 281 0.64 10.25 10.28
CA HIS A 281 1.94 9.59 10.05
C HIS A 281 1.87 8.29 9.23
N SER A 282 0.67 7.79 8.91
CA SER A 282 0.50 6.51 8.20
C SER A 282 1.20 6.49 6.85
N ALA A 283 1.10 7.56 6.05
CA ALA A 283 1.74 7.63 4.74
C ALA A 283 3.27 7.48 4.83
N ASN A 284 3.91 8.10 5.81
CA ASN A 284 5.35 8.03 6.02
C ASN A 284 5.83 6.60 6.30
N GLY A 285 5.21 5.92 7.26
CA GLY A 285 5.58 4.56 7.63
C GLY A 285 5.30 3.54 6.55
N ILE A 286 4.12 3.62 5.94
CA ILE A 286 3.73 2.72 4.85
C ILE A 286 4.70 2.89 3.67
N THR A 287 5.03 4.11 3.26
CA THR A 287 5.99 4.37 2.19
C THR A 287 7.35 3.75 2.50
N ALA A 288 7.87 3.97 3.71
CA ALA A 288 9.18 3.45 4.10
C ALA A 288 9.23 1.91 4.09
N VAL A 289 8.19 1.25 4.62
CA VAL A 289 8.09 -0.22 4.59
C VAL A 289 7.85 -0.73 3.16
N PHE A 290 7.02 -0.06 2.36
CA PHE A 290 6.73 -0.47 0.98
C PHE A 290 7.97 -0.44 0.09
N ILE A 291 8.78 0.62 0.17
CA ILE A 291 10.05 0.69 -0.58
C ILE A 291 11.00 -0.41 -0.11
N ALA A 292 11.15 -0.60 1.22
CA ALA A 292 12.04 -1.61 1.78
C ALA A 292 11.65 -3.04 1.38
N THR A 293 10.35 -3.35 1.26
CA THR A 293 9.83 -4.70 1.07
C THR A 293 9.35 -5.00 -0.36
N GLY A 294 9.58 -4.08 -1.31
CA GLY A 294 9.22 -4.27 -2.72
C GLY A 294 7.72 -4.25 -3.02
N GLN A 295 6.96 -3.55 -2.19
CA GLN A 295 5.56 -3.28 -2.48
C GLN A 295 5.44 -2.24 -3.61
N ASP A 296 4.31 -2.22 -4.30
CA ASP A 296 4.02 -1.16 -5.26
C ASP A 296 3.84 0.18 -4.51
N ALA A 297 4.82 1.08 -4.64
CA ALA A 297 4.83 2.36 -3.93
C ALA A 297 3.61 3.23 -4.26
N ALA A 298 3.00 3.09 -5.45
CA ALA A 298 1.80 3.84 -5.81
C ALA A 298 0.57 3.44 -4.95
N ASN A 299 0.56 2.23 -4.38
CA ASN A 299 -0.50 1.79 -3.47
C ASN A 299 -0.46 2.50 -2.10
N VAL A 300 0.56 3.28 -1.80
CA VAL A 300 0.57 4.17 -0.63
C VAL A 300 -0.62 5.14 -0.68
N ALA A 301 -1.05 5.57 -1.86
CA ALA A 301 -2.18 6.48 -2.03
C ALA A 301 -3.47 5.97 -1.36
N GLU A 302 -3.77 4.68 -1.47
CA GLU A 302 -4.95 4.08 -0.86
C GLU A 302 -4.65 3.42 0.49
N SER A 303 -3.47 2.82 0.65
CA SER A 303 -3.08 2.10 1.87
C SER A 303 -2.84 3.03 3.07
N SER A 304 -2.55 4.30 2.83
CA SER A 304 -2.35 5.29 3.89
C SER A 304 -3.65 5.91 4.41
N ALA A 305 -4.77 5.75 3.72
CA ALA A 305 -6.06 6.18 4.22
C ALA A 305 -6.46 5.35 5.45
N ALA A 306 -6.87 6.01 6.54
CA ALA A 306 -7.09 5.34 7.80
C ALA A 306 -8.08 6.07 8.71
N TYR A 307 -8.70 5.30 9.61
CA TYR A 307 -9.45 5.82 10.76
C TYR A 307 -8.63 5.66 12.02
N VAL A 308 -8.27 6.76 12.66
CA VAL A 308 -7.69 6.76 14.01
C VAL A 308 -8.79 7.07 14.99
N PHE A 309 -8.91 6.25 16.03
CA PHE A 309 -9.85 6.42 17.12
C PHE A 309 -9.09 6.41 18.46
N ALA A 310 -9.56 7.22 19.40
CA ALA A 310 -9.02 7.29 20.74
C ALA A 310 -10.13 7.45 21.77
N GLU A 311 -9.90 6.89 22.94
CA GLU A 311 -10.81 6.99 24.08
C GLU A 311 -10.00 7.16 25.37
N LEU A 312 -10.47 8.06 26.25
CA LEU A 312 -9.97 8.19 27.60
C LEU A 312 -10.78 7.26 28.50
N LEU A 313 -10.13 6.23 29.00
CA LEU A 313 -10.78 5.22 29.82
C LEU A 313 -10.93 5.68 31.28
N PRO A 314 -11.85 5.07 32.05
CA PRO A 314 -11.92 5.28 33.50
C PRO A 314 -10.57 4.99 34.16
N GLY A 315 -10.08 5.94 34.99
CA GLY A 315 -8.76 5.84 35.61
C GLY A 315 -7.65 6.59 34.89
N GLY A 316 -7.92 7.12 33.67
CA GLY A 316 -6.98 7.95 32.93
C GLY A 316 -6.14 7.20 31.92
N ASP A 317 -6.37 5.90 31.73
CA ASP A 317 -5.75 5.11 30.68
C ASP A 317 -6.26 5.54 29.29
N TYR A 318 -5.45 5.34 28.26
CA TYR A 318 -5.71 5.80 26.92
C TYR A 318 -5.79 4.63 25.95
N TYR A 319 -6.98 4.37 25.41
CA TYR A 319 -7.16 3.46 24.29
C TYR A 319 -6.89 4.20 22.98
N TYR A 320 -6.08 3.60 22.11
CA TYR A 320 -5.72 4.17 20.82
C TYR A 320 -5.70 3.10 19.75
N SER A 321 -6.36 3.37 18.63
CA SER A 321 -6.43 2.41 17.52
C SER A 321 -6.36 3.09 16.17
N ILE A 322 -5.90 2.33 15.17
CA ILE A 322 -5.98 2.69 13.76
C ILE A 322 -6.64 1.55 12.97
N THR A 323 -7.58 1.91 12.13
CA THR A 323 -8.14 1.02 11.12
C THR A 323 -7.63 1.44 9.76
N ILE A 324 -6.88 0.59 9.09
CA ILE A 324 -6.44 0.78 7.71
C ILE A 324 -7.38 -0.04 6.82
N PRO A 325 -8.33 0.58 6.10
CA PRO A 325 -9.38 -0.16 5.38
C PRO A 325 -8.89 -0.81 4.09
N SER A 326 -7.78 -0.34 3.53
CA SER A 326 -7.33 -0.75 2.19
C SER A 326 -5.81 -0.90 2.09
N LEU A 327 -5.24 -1.70 2.98
CA LEU A 327 -3.81 -2.00 2.97
C LEU A 327 -3.48 -3.04 1.90
N ILE A 328 -2.77 -2.62 0.85
CA ILE A 328 -2.37 -3.51 -0.25
C ILE A 328 -0.91 -3.92 -0.03
N VAL A 329 -0.71 -5.16 0.35
CA VAL A 329 0.62 -5.76 0.55
C VAL A 329 0.71 -7.13 -0.14
N ALA A 330 1.94 -7.52 -0.45
CA ALA A 330 2.27 -8.81 -1.04
C ALA A 330 3.51 -9.40 -0.37
N THR A 331 3.59 -10.72 -0.30
CA THR A 331 4.77 -11.47 0.16
C THR A 331 5.30 -12.41 -0.91
N TYR A 332 4.63 -12.42 -2.08
CA TYR A 332 4.99 -13.24 -3.23
C TYR A 332 4.66 -12.49 -4.53
N GLY A 333 5.59 -12.54 -5.49
CA GLY A 333 5.47 -11.91 -6.81
C GLY A 333 5.79 -10.41 -6.80
N GLY A 334 5.81 -9.80 -8.00
CA GLY A 334 6.17 -8.40 -8.19
C GLY A 334 7.57 -8.07 -7.65
N GLY A 335 7.72 -6.89 -7.06
CA GLY A 335 8.97 -6.39 -6.50
C GLY A 335 9.50 -7.15 -5.28
N THR A 336 8.68 -8.02 -4.65
CA THR A 336 9.07 -8.78 -3.45
C THR A 336 10.25 -9.73 -3.67
N GLY A 337 10.52 -10.12 -4.93
CA GLY A 337 11.62 -11.00 -5.31
C GLY A 337 12.94 -10.27 -5.62
N LEU A 338 12.96 -8.94 -5.66
CA LEU A 338 14.19 -8.16 -5.83
C LEU A 338 15.11 -8.34 -4.62
N ALA A 339 16.42 -8.32 -4.82
CA ALA A 339 17.40 -8.78 -3.85
C ALA A 339 17.22 -8.18 -2.43
N THR A 340 17.33 -6.86 -2.31
CA THR A 340 17.23 -6.17 -1.00
C THR A 340 15.82 -6.18 -0.41
N GLN A 341 14.79 -6.20 -1.26
CA GLN A 341 13.39 -6.28 -0.87
C GLN A 341 13.04 -7.66 -0.30
N ARG A 342 13.59 -8.69 -0.91
CA ARG A 342 13.48 -10.05 -0.39
C ARG A 342 14.15 -10.19 0.97
N GLU A 343 15.38 -9.69 1.15
CA GLU A 343 16.09 -9.70 2.43
C GLU A 343 15.29 -8.97 3.51
N SER A 344 14.67 -7.84 3.19
CA SER A 344 13.80 -7.08 4.09
C SER A 344 12.55 -7.88 4.51
N LEU A 345 11.93 -8.62 3.59
CA LEU A 345 10.82 -9.52 3.90
C LEU A 345 11.25 -10.74 4.71
N GLU A 346 12.45 -11.30 4.45
CA GLU A 346 13.04 -12.40 5.21
C GLU A 346 13.36 -11.97 6.65
N LEU A 347 13.86 -10.74 6.85
CA LEU A 347 14.09 -10.16 8.17
C LEU A 347 12.80 -10.06 9.00
N LEU A 348 11.68 -9.74 8.38
CA LEU A 348 10.34 -9.75 9.00
C LEU A 348 9.75 -11.19 9.14
N GLY A 349 10.40 -12.21 8.57
CA GLY A 349 9.84 -13.54 8.45
C GLY A 349 8.59 -13.61 7.58
N CYS A 350 8.49 -12.70 6.59
CA CYS A 350 7.30 -12.50 5.74
C CYS A 350 7.55 -12.83 4.25
N TYR A 351 8.72 -13.33 3.86
CA TYR A 351 8.94 -13.70 2.46
C TYR A 351 8.26 -15.03 2.11
N GLY A 352 7.52 -15.05 0.98
CA GLY A 352 6.92 -16.26 0.40
C GLY A 352 5.44 -16.46 0.74
N LYS A 353 4.93 -17.65 0.39
CA LYS A 353 3.50 -17.98 0.50
C LYS A 353 3.02 -18.13 1.94
N GLY A 354 1.75 -17.82 2.19
CA GLY A 354 1.06 -17.95 3.48
C GLY A 354 1.40 -16.82 4.48
N LYS A 355 2.06 -15.75 4.06
CA LYS A 355 2.61 -14.75 4.99
C LYS A 355 2.08 -13.33 4.82
N VAL A 356 1.21 -13.11 3.84
CA VAL A 356 0.72 -11.76 3.54
C VAL A 356 -0.09 -11.15 4.69
N ARG A 357 -0.86 -11.95 5.43
CA ARG A 357 -1.62 -11.49 6.59
C ARG A 357 -0.70 -11.10 7.74
N LYS A 358 0.36 -11.89 7.98
CA LYS A 358 1.41 -11.54 8.92
C LYS A 358 2.05 -10.19 8.59
N LEU A 359 2.40 -9.95 7.33
CA LEU A 359 2.96 -8.68 6.89
C LEU A 359 1.97 -7.52 7.11
N ALA A 360 0.70 -7.73 6.78
CA ALA A 360 -0.34 -6.70 6.96
C ALA A 360 -0.48 -6.28 8.43
N GLU A 361 -0.46 -7.23 9.35
CA GLU A 361 -0.51 -6.97 10.80
C GLU A 361 0.73 -6.22 11.29
N ILE A 362 1.93 -6.61 10.85
CA ILE A 362 3.18 -5.90 11.20
C ILE A 362 3.15 -4.46 10.68
N VAL A 363 2.69 -4.24 9.44
CA VAL A 363 2.58 -2.89 8.87
C VAL A 363 1.58 -2.04 9.66
N ALA A 364 0.40 -2.56 9.98
CA ALA A 364 -0.61 -1.83 10.76
C ALA A 364 -0.10 -1.49 12.17
N ALA A 365 0.54 -2.44 12.85
CA ALA A 365 1.16 -2.21 14.15
C ALA A 365 2.28 -1.15 14.07
N THR A 366 3.11 -1.19 13.03
CA THR A 366 4.14 -0.18 12.78
C THR A 366 3.49 1.20 12.63
N VAL A 367 2.43 1.31 11.84
CA VAL A 367 1.72 2.60 11.64
C VAL A 367 1.16 3.14 12.94
N LEU A 368 0.54 2.29 13.77
CA LEU A 368 0.02 2.71 15.09
C LEU A 368 1.12 3.34 15.97
N CYS A 369 2.31 2.73 15.98
CA CYS A 369 3.46 3.25 16.72
C CYS A 369 3.85 4.66 16.24
N GLY A 370 3.90 4.86 14.94
CA GLY A 370 4.21 6.17 14.33
C GLY A 370 3.18 7.24 14.64
N GLU A 371 1.90 6.91 14.49
CA GLU A 371 0.78 7.83 14.78
C GLU A 371 0.80 8.31 16.23
N LEU A 372 0.97 7.39 17.17
CA LEU A 372 1.04 7.73 18.58
C LEU A 372 2.28 8.58 18.90
N SER A 373 3.43 8.23 18.34
CA SER A 373 4.68 8.97 18.53
C SER A 373 4.59 10.40 18.00
N LEU A 374 4.08 10.61 16.79
CA LEU A 374 3.95 11.95 16.21
C LEU A 374 2.92 12.79 16.97
N GLY A 375 1.75 12.22 17.27
CA GLY A 375 0.72 12.88 18.07
C GLY A 375 1.26 13.37 19.40
N SER A 376 2.05 12.57 20.09
CA SER A 376 2.70 12.92 21.36
C SER A 376 3.74 14.02 21.19
N ALA A 377 4.56 13.97 20.13
CA ALA A 377 5.56 15.00 19.84
C ALA A 377 4.94 16.39 19.57
N ILE A 378 3.78 16.41 18.92
CA ILE A 378 3.02 17.64 18.68
C ILE A 378 2.51 18.22 20.02
N VAL A 379 1.94 17.38 20.88
CA VAL A 379 1.38 17.78 22.16
C VAL A 379 2.46 18.24 23.15
N ALA A 380 3.63 17.60 23.12
CA ALA A 380 4.79 17.95 23.95
C ALA A 380 5.62 19.13 23.41
N GLU A 381 5.25 19.70 22.24
CA GLU A 381 6.01 20.76 21.54
C GLU A 381 7.45 20.34 21.18
N GLU A 382 7.68 19.03 21.04
CA GLU A 382 8.99 18.45 20.73
C GLU A 382 9.20 18.24 19.21
N TRP A 383 8.15 18.32 18.42
CA TRP A 383 8.21 18.00 16.98
C TRP A 383 9.22 18.83 16.21
N VAL A 384 9.23 20.16 16.39
CA VAL A 384 10.19 21.06 15.74
C VAL A 384 11.59 20.81 16.26
N LYS A 385 11.77 20.67 17.58
CA LYS A 385 13.08 20.39 18.21
C LYS A 385 13.71 19.08 17.71
N ALA A 386 12.90 18.05 17.46
CA ALA A 386 13.41 16.79 16.92
C ALA A 386 14.00 16.94 15.51
N HIS A 387 13.41 17.78 14.65
CA HIS A 387 13.95 18.09 13.34
C HIS A 387 15.26 18.88 13.40
N ASP A 388 15.43 19.75 14.39
CA ASP A 388 16.66 20.50 14.62
C ASP A 388 17.79 19.61 15.14
N LEU A 389 17.47 18.62 16.00
CA LEU A 389 18.48 17.73 16.60
C LEU A 389 18.88 16.55 15.70
N PHE A 390 17.91 15.93 15.02
CA PHE A 390 18.10 14.68 14.30
C PHE A 390 17.82 14.79 12.79
N GLY A 391 17.17 15.85 12.35
CA GLY A 391 16.78 16.07 10.97
C GLY A 391 17.81 16.84 10.15
N ARG A 392 17.36 17.40 9.01
CA ARG A 392 18.20 18.18 8.09
C ARG A 392 18.52 19.60 8.57
N ASN A 393 17.80 20.08 9.58
CA ASN A 393 17.98 21.44 10.13
C ASN A 393 19.12 21.51 11.16
N ARG A 394 20.00 20.51 11.20
CA ARG A 394 21.19 20.59 12.07
C ARG A 394 22.02 21.80 11.69
N PRO A 395 22.48 22.59 12.68
CA PRO A 395 23.39 23.70 12.43
C PRO A 395 24.70 23.26 11.81
#